data_622e007f554bec3ca934ae15863d3d79
#
_entry.id   622e007f554bec3ca934ae15863d3d79
#
_cell.length_a   1.000
_cell.length_b   1.000
_cell.length_c   1.000
_cell.angle_alpha   90.00
_cell.angle_beta   90.00
_cell.angle_gamma   90.00
#
_symmetry.space_group_name_H-M   'P 1'
#
loop_
_entity.id
_entity.type
_entity.pdbx_description
1 polymer ?
#
loop_
_entity_poly.entity_id
_entity_poly.type
_entity_poly.pdbx_seq_one_letter_code
_entity_poly.pdbx_strand_id
1 'polypeptide(L)'
;MSYLVQLRSFVEVYKAGSISKAAMRLGISQPAMSAHIHSLEAFTGCVLFTRRSHGVVATVDGEELARLVASDLETIELKLSMLRSRTRKSSGTVSFIGPAELMWSKLPYLVKILFNEGIKFKVLTGNRKRIYSCLLDGSCQLGFTTSMPDKQKFGYAEIGMEKLIVVVASLIADNFKENEDVIDTLSKLPLIAYDEQLPLIREVFQDSSRFFALLRPSITVPDLRILERMIRENIGWTVMPEYLCAQSIAGG
;
A
#
# COMPACT_ATOMS: atom_id res chain seq x y z
N MET A 1 -39.56 7.80 -0.27
CA MET A 1 -38.42 8.69 -0.66
C MET A 1 -37.13 7.89 -0.56
N SER A 2 -36.19 8.14 -1.45
CA SER A 2 -34.88 7.45 -1.42
C SER A 2 -33.88 8.30 -0.64
N TYR A 3 -33.24 7.75 0.38
CA TYR A 3 -32.23 8.40 1.21
C TYR A 3 -30.79 8.16 0.71
N LEU A 4 -30.59 7.71 -0.52
CA LEU A 4 -29.26 7.37 -1.06
C LEU A 4 -28.30 8.59 -1.10
N VAL A 5 -28.83 9.78 -1.39
CA VAL A 5 -28.02 11.02 -1.41
C VAL A 5 -27.56 11.39 0.00
N GLN A 6 -28.44 11.24 0.98
CA GLN A 6 -28.15 11.51 2.39
C GLN A 6 -27.17 10.49 2.94
N LEU A 7 -27.34 9.20 2.63
CA LEU A 7 -26.37 8.15 3.00
C LEU A 7 -24.99 8.39 2.39
N ARG A 8 -24.92 8.78 1.12
CA ARG A 8 -23.66 9.16 0.48
C ARG A 8 -22.98 10.34 1.21
N SER A 9 -23.76 11.38 1.52
CA SER A 9 -23.28 12.55 2.27
C SER A 9 -22.79 12.14 3.66
N PHE A 10 -23.51 11.28 4.34
CA PHE A 10 -23.13 10.74 5.65
C PHE A 10 -21.78 9.99 5.58
N VAL A 11 -21.63 9.06 4.65
CA VAL A 11 -20.37 8.28 4.50
C VAL A 11 -19.20 9.21 4.17
N GLU A 12 -19.41 10.26 3.37
CA GLU A 12 -18.34 11.21 3.05
C GLU A 12 -17.96 12.09 4.26
N VAL A 13 -18.93 12.51 5.09
CA VAL A 13 -18.66 13.22 6.35
C VAL A 13 -17.94 12.33 7.33
N TYR A 14 -18.34 11.07 7.44
CA TYR A 14 -17.68 10.06 8.27
C TYR A 14 -16.19 9.88 7.90
N LYS A 15 -15.89 9.71 6.61
CA LYS A 15 -14.51 9.59 6.10
C LYS A 15 -13.69 10.87 6.28
N ALA A 16 -14.31 12.04 6.10
CA ALA A 16 -13.61 13.32 6.14
C ALA A 16 -13.40 13.87 7.57
N GLY A 17 -14.22 13.44 8.54
CA GLY A 17 -14.27 14.00 9.88
C GLY A 17 -14.68 15.49 9.90
N SER A 18 -15.24 16.02 8.80
CA SER A 18 -15.56 17.43 8.61
C SER A 18 -16.63 17.62 7.56
N ILE A 19 -17.70 18.35 7.93
CA ILE A 19 -18.79 18.69 7.00
C ILE A 19 -18.28 19.53 5.83
N SER A 20 -17.41 20.51 6.08
CA SER A 20 -16.88 21.40 5.02
C SER A 20 -15.97 20.64 4.03
N LYS A 21 -15.10 19.75 4.53
CA LYS A 21 -14.25 18.93 3.66
C LYS A 21 -15.07 17.94 2.84
N ALA A 22 -16.09 17.32 3.44
CA ALA A 22 -17.01 16.42 2.73
C ALA A 22 -17.81 17.15 1.66
N ALA A 23 -18.33 18.34 1.96
CA ALA A 23 -19.06 19.18 1.00
C ALA A 23 -18.18 19.52 -0.22
N MET A 24 -16.93 19.90 0.01
CA MET A 24 -15.97 20.18 -1.07
C MET A 24 -15.73 18.94 -1.95
N ARG A 25 -15.59 17.76 -1.36
CA ARG A 25 -15.36 16.51 -2.10
C ARG A 25 -16.56 16.10 -2.96
N LEU A 26 -17.78 16.32 -2.46
CA LEU A 26 -19.00 16.04 -3.21
C LEU A 26 -19.45 17.17 -4.15
N GLY A 27 -18.74 18.32 -4.17
CA GLY A 27 -19.08 19.46 -5.00
C GLY A 27 -20.40 20.12 -4.64
N ILE A 28 -20.80 20.07 -3.36
CA ILE A 28 -22.02 20.72 -2.84
C ILE A 28 -21.67 21.77 -1.78
N SER A 29 -22.63 22.65 -1.46
CA SER A 29 -22.41 23.62 -0.40
C SER A 29 -22.45 23.00 1.00
N GLN A 30 -21.75 23.59 1.97
CA GLN A 30 -21.77 23.13 3.35
C GLN A 30 -23.20 23.14 3.97
N PRO A 31 -24.07 24.14 3.72
CA PRO A 31 -25.46 24.10 4.16
C PRO A 31 -26.23 22.89 3.58
N ALA A 32 -26.04 22.58 2.31
CA ALA A 32 -26.68 21.40 1.69
C ALA A 32 -26.18 20.09 2.34
N MET A 33 -24.87 19.99 2.60
CA MET A 33 -24.32 18.83 3.31
C MET A 33 -24.92 18.69 4.70
N SER A 34 -25.03 19.78 5.47
CA SER A 34 -25.66 19.78 6.80
C SER A 34 -27.13 19.38 6.72
N ALA A 35 -27.87 19.89 5.74
CA ALA A 35 -29.26 19.50 5.52
C ALA A 35 -29.44 18.00 5.24
N HIS A 36 -28.52 17.40 4.43
CA HIS A 36 -28.53 15.96 4.18
C HIS A 36 -28.32 15.16 5.47
N ILE A 37 -27.36 15.56 6.32
CA ILE A 37 -27.13 14.88 7.62
C ILE A 37 -28.35 15.01 8.53
N HIS A 38 -28.89 16.21 8.71
CA HIS A 38 -30.09 16.41 9.54
C HIS A 38 -31.29 15.62 9.02
N SER A 39 -31.48 15.55 7.70
CA SER A 39 -32.57 14.75 7.10
C SER A 39 -32.39 13.26 7.40
N LEU A 40 -31.16 12.76 7.39
CA LEU A 40 -30.88 11.36 7.71
C LEU A 40 -31.09 11.07 9.21
N GLU A 41 -30.61 11.95 10.07
CA GLU A 41 -30.82 11.87 11.53
C GLU A 41 -32.30 11.91 11.90
N ALA A 42 -33.07 12.79 11.23
CA ALA A 42 -34.52 12.85 11.43
C ALA A 42 -35.24 11.57 10.98
N PHE A 43 -34.74 10.93 9.92
CA PHE A 43 -35.28 9.67 9.41
C PHE A 43 -34.94 8.47 10.31
N THR A 44 -33.68 8.39 10.76
CA THR A 44 -33.22 7.30 11.63
C THR A 44 -33.65 7.46 13.08
N GLY A 45 -34.00 8.68 13.48
CA GLY A 45 -34.31 9.03 14.88
C GLY A 45 -33.06 9.10 15.78
N CYS A 46 -31.87 9.01 15.20
CA CYS A 46 -30.58 8.98 15.93
C CYS A 46 -29.71 10.15 15.52
N VAL A 47 -28.94 10.70 16.47
CA VAL A 47 -27.87 11.64 16.17
C VAL A 47 -26.65 10.87 15.69
N LEU A 48 -26.18 11.16 14.48
CA LEU A 48 -25.10 10.40 13.85
C LEU A 48 -23.72 11.03 14.03
N PHE A 49 -23.68 12.35 14.29
CA PHE A 49 -22.43 13.08 14.52
C PHE A 49 -22.50 14.02 15.71
N THR A 50 -21.40 14.11 16.45
CA THR A 50 -21.18 15.14 17.49
C THR A 50 -20.14 16.15 16.99
N ARG A 51 -20.37 17.44 17.28
CA ARG A 51 -19.42 18.51 16.98
C ARG A 51 -18.24 18.49 17.93
N ARG A 52 -17.05 18.74 17.39
CA ARG A 52 -15.81 18.93 18.16
C ARG A 52 -15.13 20.21 17.69
N SER A 53 -14.13 20.69 18.46
CA SER A 53 -13.37 21.91 18.14
C SER A 53 -12.76 21.90 16.73
N HIS A 54 -12.46 20.73 16.18
CA HIS A 54 -11.79 20.58 14.88
C HIS A 54 -12.59 19.72 13.86
N GLY A 55 -13.92 19.69 13.97
CA GLY A 55 -14.76 18.96 13.01
C GLY A 55 -15.93 18.23 13.64
N VAL A 56 -16.23 17.05 13.13
CA VAL A 56 -17.30 16.17 13.62
C VAL A 56 -16.75 14.76 13.85
N VAL A 57 -17.30 14.08 14.86
CA VAL A 57 -16.99 12.68 15.19
C VAL A 57 -18.30 11.91 15.17
N ALA A 58 -18.29 10.71 14.64
CA ALA A 58 -19.45 9.84 14.62
C ALA A 58 -19.84 9.44 16.07
N THR A 59 -21.13 9.30 16.30
CA THR A 59 -21.69 8.68 17.51
C THR A 59 -21.59 7.15 17.39
N VAL A 60 -22.01 6.42 18.43
CA VAL A 60 -22.10 4.95 18.36
C VAL A 60 -23.06 4.52 17.22
N ASP A 61 -24.22 5.18 17.09
CA ASP A 61 -25.16 4.93 16.01
C ASP A 61 -24.58 5.29 14.64
N GLY A 62 -23.80 6.38 14.57
CA GLY A 62 -23.06 6.78 13.37
C GLY A 62 -22.00 5.77 12.95
N GLU A 63 -21.24 5.21 13.90
CA GLU A 63 -20.27 4.14 13.63
C GLU A 63 -20.95 2.87 13.13
N GLU A 64 -22.08 2.51 13.74
CA GLU A 64 -22.87 1.34 13.34
C GLU A 64 -23.44 1.52 11.93
N LEU A 65 -24.06 2.66 11.64
CA LEU A 65 -24.58 2.96 10.31
C LEU A 65 -23.46 2.95 9.25
N ALA A 66 -22.29 3.53 9.56
CA ALA A 66 -21.16 3.53 8.65
C ALA A 66 -20.70 2.10 8.29
N ARG A 67 -20.61 1.20 9.27
CA ARG A 67 -20.27 -0.21 9.03
C ARG A 67 -21.28 -0.93 8.13
N LEU A 68 -22.56 -0.61 8.29
CA LEU A 68 -23.62 -1.25 7.51
C LEU A 68 -23.68 -0.76 6.06
N VAL A 69 -23.43 0.54 5.79
CA VAL A 69 -23.77 1.12 4.48
C VAL A 69 -22.56 1.53 3.63
N ALA A 70 -21.36 1.72 4.22
CA ALA A 70 -20.23 2.29 3.48
C ALA A 70 -19.78 1.38 2.32
N SER A 71 -19.64 0.08 2.60
CA SER A 71 -19.22 -0.92 1.62
C SER A 71 -20.24 -1.11 0.50
N ASP A 72 -21.54 -1.08 0.83
CA ASP A 72 -22.62 -1.27 -0.15
C ASP A 72 -22.73 -0.06 -1.09
N LEU A 73 -22.61 1.16 -0.57
CA LEU A 73 -22.58 2.37 -1.37
C LEU A 73 -21.39 2.41 -2.32
N GLU A 74 -20.20 2.04 -1.85
CA GLU A 74 -19.01 1.94 -2.70
C GLU A 74 -19.21 0.90 -3.81
N THR A 75 -19.81 -0.24 -3.50
CA THR A 75 -20.13 -1.28 -4.48
C THR A 75 -21.11 -0.78 -5.54
N ILE A 76 -22.14 -0.03 -5.15
CA ILE A 76 -23.10 0.56 -6.07
C ILE A 76 -22.41 1.59 -6.98
N GLU A 77 -21.61 2.49 -6.41
CA GLU A 77 -20.87 3.50 -7.18
C GLU A 77 -19.89 2.86 -8.17
N LEU A 78 -19.19 1.80 -7.75
CA LEU A 78 -18.31 1.03 -8.61
C LEU A 78 -19.07 0.40 -9.79
N LYS A 79 -20.21 -0.24 -9.53
CA LYS A 79 -21.04 -0.83 -10.58
C LYS A 79 -21.58 0.20 -11.56
N LEU A 80 -21.99 1.37 -11.07
CA LEU A 80 -22.42 2.48 -11.92
C LEU A 80 -21.26 3.04 -12.75
N SER A 81 -20.08 3.15 -12.20
CA SER A 81 -18.88 3.58 -12.92
C SER A 81 -18.48 2.58 -14.01
N MET A 82 -18.60 1.28 -13.75
CA MET A 82 -18.38 0.22 -14.74
C MET A 82 -19.39 0.29 -15.91
N LEU A 83 -20.64 0.60 -15.64
CA LEU A 83 -21.65 0.81 -16.70
C LEU A 83 -21.34 2.06 -17.55
N ARG A 84 -20.89 3.15 -16.92
CA ARG A 84 -20.42 4.33 -17.63
C ARG A 84 -19.19 4.07 -18.49
N SER A 85 -18.28 3.22 -18.05
CA SER A 85 -17.07 2.85 -18.80
C SER A 85 -17.38 1.95 -20.00
N ARG A 86 -18.44 1.13 -19.96
CA ARG A 86 -18.90 0.33 -21.11
C ARG A 86 -19.42 1.16 -22.27
N THR A 87 -19.98 2.34 -22.01
CA THR A 87 -20.52 3.25 -23.03
C THR A 87 -19.51 4.28 -23.56
N ARG A 88 -18.38 4.46 -22.89
CA ARG A 88 -17.24 5.22 -23.36
C ARG A 88 -16.06 4.26 -23.56
N LYS A 89 -15.46 4.22 -24.78
CA LYS A 89 -14.12 3.69 -24.95
C LYS A 89 -13.26 4.34 -23.87
N SER A 90 -12.81 3.55 -22.90
CA SER A 90 -12.17 4.03 -21.68
C SER A 90 -10.86 4.73 -22.01
N SER A 91 -10.91 6.05 -22.20
CA SER A 91 -9.70 6.88 -22.27
C SER A 91 -9.37 7.44 -20.87
N GLY A 92 -9.46 6.61 -19.83
CA GLY A 92 -9.13 6.98 -18.46
C GLY A 92 -7.64 6.84 -18.18
N THR A 93 -7.12 7.62 -17.23
CA THR A 93 -5.79 7.42 -16.67
C THR A 93 -5.92 6.66 -15.35
N VAL A 94 -5.26 5.52 -15.23
CA VAL A 94 -5.15 4.76 -13.98
C VAL A 94 -3.81 5.07 -13.34
N SER A 95 -3.83 5.56 -12.11
CA SER A 95 -2.62 5.88 -11.35
C SER A 95 -2.31 4.77 -10.37
N PHE A 96 -1.09 4.21 -10.47
CA PHE A 96 -0.57 3.20 -9.56
C PHE A 96 0.54 3.79 -8.69
N ILE A 97 0.69 3.25 -7.49
CA ILE A 97 1.86 3.46 -6.66
C ILE A 97 2.31 2.14 -6.03
N GLY A 98 3.61 1.93 -5.93
CA GLY A 98 4.19 0.75 -5.26
C GLY A 98 5.69 0.90 -4.99
N PRO A 99 6.31 -0.09 -4.34
CA PRO A 99 7.77 -0.16 -4.20
C PRO A 99 8.44 -0.15 -5.57
N ALA A 100 9.56 0.57 -5.69
CA ALA A 100 10.23 0.78 -6.97
C ALA A 100 10.65 -0.53 -7.65
N GLU A 101 11.16 -1.46 -6.87
CA GLU A 101 11.62 -2.79 -7.31
C GLU A 101 10.47 -3.67 -7.78
N LEU A 102 9.33 -3.64 -7.09
CA LEU A 102 8.13 -4.38 -7.50
C LEU A 102 7.57 -3.80 -8.81
N MET A 103 7.49 -2.47 -8.90
CA MET A 103 7.07 -1.79 -10.12
C MET A 103 8.02 -2.13 -11.30
N TRP A 104 9.31 -2.09 -11.07
CA TRP A 104 10.30 -2.45 -12.09
C TRP A 104 10.13 -3.89 -12.57
N SER A 105 9.91 -4.85 -11.67
CA SER A 105 9.81 -6.27 -12.00
C SER A 105 8.46 -6.66 -12.64
N LYS A 106 7.34 -6.18 -12.10
CA LYS A 106 6.00 -6.71 -12.43
C LYS A 106 5.18 -5.81 -13.35
N LEU A 107 5.40 -4.49 -13.29
CA LEU A 107 4.59 -3.55 -14.04
C LEU A 107 4.67 -3.74 -15.56
N PRO A 108 5.82 -4.03 -16.19
CA PRO A 108 5.87 -4.22 -17.65
C PRO A 108 4.91 -5.31 -18.16
N TYR A 109 4.73 -6.39 -17.41
CA TYR A 109 3.78 -7.46 -17.75
C TYR A 109 2.33 -6.98 -17.63
N LEU A 110 2.00 -6.27 -16.55
CA LEU A 110 0.65 -5.74 -16.32
C LEU A 110 0.27 -4.72 -17.40
N VAL A 111 1.16 -3.81 -17.72
CA VAL A 111 0.93 -2.77 -18.74
C VAL A 111 0.80 -3.38 -20.12
N LYS A 112 1.60 -4.39 -20.48
CA LYS A 112 1.52 -5.08 -21.78
C LYS A 112 0.13 -5.65 -22.05
N ILE A 113 -0.52 -6.23 -21.03
CA ILE A 113 -1.87 -6.79 -21.15
C ILE A 113 -2.92 -5.69 -21.38
N LEU A 114 -2.81 -4.58 -20.65
CA LEU A 114 -3.82 -3.53 -20.60
C LEU A 114 -3.58 -2.40 -21.65
N PHE A 115 -2.38 -2.32 -22.21
CA PHE A 115 -2.00 -1.24 -23.13
C PHE A 115 -2.87 -1.20 -24.39
N ASN A 116 -3.26 -2.35 -24.89
CA ASN A 116 -4.09 -2.48 -26.09
C ASN A 116 -5.55 -2.04 -25.87
N GLU A 117 -5.97 -1.87 -24.61
CA GLU A 117 -7.32 -1.42 -24.24
C GLU A 117 -7.48 0.12 -24.29
N GLY A 118 -6.42 0.85 -24.67
CA GLY A 118 -6.44 2.32 -24.74
C GLY A 118 -6.44 3.04 -23.40
N ILE A 119 -6.08 2.35 -22.34
CA ILE A 119 -5.95 2.89 -20.97
C ILE A 119 -4.60 3.60 -20.83
N LYS A 120 -4.62 4.81 -20.26
CA LYS A 120 -3.40 5.54 -19.90
C LYS A 120 -2.99 5.17 -18.48
N PHE A 121 -1.69 5.03 -18.27
CA PHE A 121 -1.14 4.69 -16.95
C PHE A 121 -0.25 5.81 -16.43
N LYS A 122 -0.39 6.11 -15.14
CA LYS A 122 0.52 6.94 -14.38
C LYS A 122 1.09 6.10 -13.25
N VAL A 123 2.40 5.92 -13.23
CA VAL A 123 3.09 5.09 -12.25
C VAL A 123 3.90 5.96 -11.33
N LEU A 124 3.72 5.75 -10.05
CA LEU A 124 4.50 6.37 -8.98
C LEU A 124 5.22 5.29 -8.19
N THR A 125 6.32 5.65 -7.59
CA THR A 125 7.04 4.77 -6.66
C THR A 125 7.12 5.41 -5.29
N GLY A 126 7.17 4.57 -4.26
CA GLY A 126 7.30 5.06 -2.90
C GLY A 126 7.34 3.94 -1.87
N ASN A 127 7.77 4.32 -0.67
CA ASN A 127 7.71 3.45 0.49
C ASN A 127 6.28 3.31 1.04
N ARG A 128 6.09 2.44 2.02
CA ARG A 128 4.79 2.18 2.67
C ARG A 128 4.01 3.45 3.03
N LYS A 129 4.66 4.42 3.67
CA LYS A 129 4.02 5.67 4.11
C LYS A 129 3.46 6.45 2.92
N ARG A 130 4.25 6.58 1.86
CA ARG A 130 3.85 7.31 0.65
C ARG A 130 2.74 6.58 -0.11
N ILE A 131 2.77 5.24 -0.17
CA ILE A 131 1.73 4.45 -0.81
C ILE A 131 0.37 4.73 -0.16
N TYR A 132 0.28 4.61 1.16
CA TYR A 132 -0.98 4.86 1.86
C TYR A 132 -1.41 6.32 1.82
N SER A 133 -0.48 7.28 1.83
CA SER A 133 -0.81 8.70 1.65
C SER A 133 -1.46 8.97 0.30
N CYS A 134 -0.87 8.46 -0.79
CA CYS A 134 -1.40 8.66 -2.15
C CYS A 134 -2.76 7.98 -2.38
N LEU A 135 -3.03 6.86 -1.69
CA LEU A 135 -4.34 6.22 -1.72
C LEU A 135 -5.39 7.02 -0.95
N LEU A 136 -5.03 7.56 0.23
CA LEU A 136 -5.93 8.35 1.06
C LEU A 136 -6.29 9.70 0.47
N ASP A 137 -5.33 10.36 -0.20
CA ASP A 137 -5.57 11.66 -0.85
C ASP A 137 -6.16 11.53 -2.26
N GLY A 138 -6.30 10.30 -2.77
CA GLY A 138 -6.88 10.00 -4.09
C GLY A 138 -5.95 10.30 -5.26
N SER A 139 -4.68 10.61 -5.04
CA SER A 139 -3.69 10.82 -6.11
C SER A 139 -3.35 9.53 -6.87
N CYS A 140 -3.57 8.37 -6.23
CA CYS A 140 -3.52 7.05 -6.85
C CYS A 140 -4.79 6.25 -6.56
N GLN A 141 -5.25 5.49 -7.56
CA GLN A 141 -6.38 4.58 -7.42
C GLN A 141 -5.97 3.20 -6.91
N LEU A 142 -4.76 2.76 -7.26
CA LEU A 142 -4.24 1.44 -6.89
C LEU A 142 -2.88 1.58 -6.22
N GLY A 143 -2.66 0.80 -5.17
CA GLY A 143 -1.39 0.70 -4.47
C GLY A 143 -0.96 -0.75 -4.35
N PHE A 144 0.31 -1.03 -4.66
CA PHE A 144 0.94 -2.30 -4.37
C PHE A 144 1.76 -2.16 -3.09
N THR A 145 1.66 -3.14 -2.21
CA THR A 145 2.37 -3.14 -0.93
C THR A 145 2.64 -4.57 -0.49
N THR A 146 3.75 -4.79 0.18
CA THR A 146 4.11 -6.06 0.81
C THR A 146 3.64 -6.16 2.27
N SER A 147 3.00 -5.10 2.78
CA SER A 147 2.48 -5.06 4.14
C SER A 147 0.95 -5.06 4.17
N MET A 148 0.37 -5.73 5.17
CA MET A 148 -1.08 -5.72 5.38
C MET A 148 -1.61 -4.29 5.52
N PRO A 149 -2.62 -3.90 4.71
CA PRO A 149 -3.29 -2.61 4.83
C PRO A 149 -4.25 -2.56 6.02
N ASP A 150 -4.56 -1.33 6.45
CA ASP A 150 -5.65 -1.09 7.39
C ASP A 150 -7.00 -1.41 6.69
N LYS A 151 -7.62 -2.52 7.10
CA LYS A 151 -8.88 -3.04 6.53
C LYS A 151 -10.06 -2.08 6.67
N GLN A 152 -9.99 -1.14 7.61
CA GLN A 152 -11.04 -0.13 7.79
C GLN A 152 -10.92 1.02 6.77
N LYS A 153 -9.74 1.23 6.20
CA LYS A 153 -9.45 2.36 5.30
C LYS A 153 -9.32 1.94 3.84
N PHE A 154 -8.97 0.68 3.58
CA PHE A 154 -8.63 0.22 2.24
C PHE A 154 -9.30 -1.11 1.91
N GLY A 155 -9.91 -1.18 0.72
CA GLY A 155 -10.17 -2.47 0.08
C GLY A 155 -8.86 -3.07 -0.41
N TYR A 156 -8.66 -4.37 -0.25
CA TYR A 156 -7.45 -5.04 -0.72
C TYR A 156 -7.74 -6.43 -1.28
N ALA A 157 -6.85 -6.88 -2.13
CA ALA A 157 -6.77 -8.25 -2.59
C ALA A 157 -5.34 -8.73 -2.48
N GLU A 158 -5.15 -9.95 -1.99
CA GLU A 158 -3.85 -10.60 -2.02
C GLU A 158 -3.59 -11.13 -3.43
N ILE A 159 -2.45 -10.75 -4.01
CA ILE A 159 -2.07 -11.10 -5.39
C ILE A 159 -0.90 -12.07 -5.45
N GLY A 160 -0.30 -12.40 -4.32
CA GLY A 160 0.80 -13.35 -4.20
C GLY A 160 1.58 -13.17 -2.91
N MET A 161 2.58 -14.02 -2.73
CA MET A 161 3.54 -13.93 -1.63
C MET A 161 4.92 -13.54 -2.16
N GLU A 162 5.64 -12.76 -1.39
CA GLU A 162 7.03 -12.41 -1.64
C GLU A 162 7.92 -13.29 -0.77
N LYS A 163 8.84 -14.00 -1.41
CA LYS A 163 9.83 -14.82 -0.71
C LYS A 163 11.11 -14.01 -0.54
N LEU A 164 11.52 -13.80 0.70
CA LEU A 164 12.79 -13.19 1.05
C LEU A 164 13.87 -14.27 1.17
N ILE A 165 15.04 -14.00 0.61
CA ILE A 165 16.19 -14.89 0.68
C ILE A 165 17.45 -14.12 1.10
N VAL A 166 18.36 -14.83 1.76
CA VAL A 166 19.71 -14.34 2.00
C VAL A 166 20.52 -14.49 0.72
N VAL A 167 21.16 -13.42 0.29
CA VAL A 167 22.01 -13.40 -0.91
C VAL A 167 23.41 -12.96 -0.50
N VAL A 168 24.38 -13.74 -0.92
CA VAL A 168 25.80 -13.53 -0.64
C VAL A 168 26.55 -13.40 -1.96
N ALA A 169 27.50 -12.49 -2.01
CA ALA A 169 28.38 -12.34 -3.15
C ALA A 169 29.21 -13.63 -3.37
N SER A 170 29.38 -14.06 -4.63
CA SER A 170 29.98 -15.36 -4.95
C SER A 170 31.40 -15.53 -4.40
N LEU A 171 32.25 -14.52 -4.49
CA LEU A 171 33.62 -14.56 -3.90
C LEU A 171 33.62 -14.66 -2.36
N ILE A 172 32.52 -14.28 -1.71
CA ILE A 172 32.37 -14.37 -0.26
C ILE A 172 31.75 -15.70 0.13
N ALA A 173 31.04 -16.37 -0.77
CA ALA A 173 30.40 -17.65 -0.54
C ALA A 173 31.39 -18.74 -0.10
N ASP A 174 32.64 -18.68 -0.55
CA ASP A 174 33.72 -19.59 -0.17
C ASP A 174 34.07 -19.53 1.34
N ASN A 175 33.63 -18.48 2.04
CA ASN A 175 33.79 -18.37 3.51
C ASN A 175 32.82 -19.27 4.29
N PHE A 176 31.81 -19.83 3.62
CA PHE A 176 30.84 -20.74 4.24
C PHE A 176 31.35 -22.17 4.18
N LYS A 177 31.65 -22.73 5.35
CA LYS A 177 32.06 -24.14 5.49
C LYS A 177 30.89 -25.00 5.95
N GLU A 178 30.86 -26.25 5.55
CA GLU A 178 29.75 -27.20 5.79
C GLU A 178 29.30 -27.34 7.25
N ASN A 179 30.14 -27.01 8.23
CA ASN A 179 29.87 -27.20 9.66
C ASN A 179 29.91 -25.92 10.48
N GLU A 180 29.94 -24.73 9.83
CA GLU A 180 29.91 -23.44 10.54
C GLU A 180 28.50 -22.94 10.70
N ASP A 181 28.22 -22.24 11.81
CA ASP A 181 26.96 -21.53 11.99
C ASP A 181 26.85 -20.39 10.97
N VAL A 182 25.85 -20.47 10.11
CA VAL A 182 25.57 -19.47 9.07
C VAL A 182 25.44 -18.06 9.69
N ILE A 183 24.83 -17.96 10.86
CA ILE A 183 24.63 -16.69 11.57
C ILE A 183 25.97 -16.10 12.00
N ASP A 184 26.86 -16.94 12.53
CA ASP A 184 28.19 -16.49 12.96
C ASP A 184 29.03 -16.06 11.75
N THR A 185 28.97 -16.78 10.65
CA THR A 185 29.66 -16.41 9.41
C THR A 185 29.14 -15.09 8.84
N LEU A 186 27.81 -14.93 8.71
CA LEU A 186 27.19 -13.68 8.21
C LEU A 186 27.54 -12.47 9.08
N SER A 187 27.63 -12.64 10.40
CA SER A 187 27.95 -11.55 11.32
C SER A 187 29.34 -10.94 11.12
N LYS A 188 30.26 -11.69 10.52
CA LYS A 188 31.66 -11.30 10.24
C LYS A 188 31.85 -10.70 8.84
N LEU A 189 30.85 -10.84 7.98
CA LEU A 189 30.90 -10.39 6.59
C LEU A 189 30.27 -9.00 6.42
N PRO A 190 30.68 -8.23 5.41
CA PRO A 190 30.10 -6.92 5.14
C PRO A 190 28.59 -7.05 4.85
N LEU A 191 27.78 -6.37 5.63
CA LEU A 191 26.33 -6.29 5.45
C LEU A 191 25.97 -5.06 4.60
N ILE A 192 25.21 -5.29 3.54
CA ILE A 192 24.58 -4.22 2.76
C ILE A 192 23.09 -4.23 3.08
N ALA A 193 22.54 -3.12 3.57
CA ALA A 193 21.18 -3.07 4.07
C ALA A 193 20.32 -2.04 3.31
N TYR A 194 19.02 -2.30 3.28
CA TYR A 194 18.03 -1.36 2.74
C TYR A 194 17.91 -0.10 3.61
N ASP A 195 17.88 -0.28 4.92
CA ASP A 195 17.96 0.79 5.91
C ASP A 195 18.60 0.32 7.21
N GLU A 196 18.89 1.26 8.13
CA GLU A 196 19.55 0.97 9.41
C GLU A 196 18.69 0.13 10.37
N GLN A 197 17.37 0.09 10.18
CA GLN A 197 16.45 -0.68 11.02
C GLN A 197 16.39 -2.16 10.62
N LEU A 198 16.99 -2.53 9.47
CA LEU A 198 17.12 -3.89 8.96
C LEU A 198 15.78 -4.62 8.78
N PRO A 199 14.73 -4.02 8.18
CA PRO A 199 13.40 -4.61 8.18
C PRO A 199 13.35 -5.99 7.49
N LEU A 200 14.00 -6.15 6.33
CA LEU A 200 14.02 -7.40 5.59
C LEU A 200 14.78 -8.50 6.32
N ILE A 201 15.90 -8.15 6.97
CA ILE A 201 16.71 -9.09 7.76
C ILE A 201 15.93 -9.57 8.99
N ARG A 202 15.21 -8.63 9.65
CA ARG A 202 14.35 -8.96 10.80
C ARG A 202 13.22 -9.91 10.42
N GLU A 203 12.69 -9.81 9.22
CA GLU A 203 11.63 -10.69 8.76
C GLU A 203 12.12 -12.13 8.51
N VAL A 204 13.35 -12.30 8.03
CA VAL A 204 13.94 -13.63 7.81
C VAL A 204 14.47 -14.27 9.10
N PHE A 205 15.05 -13.49 10.00
CA PHE A 205 15.72 -13.98 11.22
C PHE A 205 14.94 -13.65 12.50
N GLN A 206 13.62 -13.78 12.51
CA GLN A 206 12.67 -13.30 13.53
C GLN A 206 13.07 -13.53 14.98
N ASP A 207 13.69 -14.67 15.32
CA ASP A 207 13.97 -15.07 16.70
C ASP A 207 15.43 -14.84 17.15
N SER A 208 16.22 -14.10 16.39
CA SER A 208 17.66 -13.99 16.60
C SER A 208 18.09 -12.64 17.19
N SER A 209 17.58 -12.27 18.37
CA SER A 209 17.93 -11.00 19.05
C SER A 209 19.45 -10.80 19.22
N ARG A 210 20.19 -11.89 19.50
CA ARG A 210 21.67 -11.88 19.62
C ARG A 210 22.33 -11.54 18.29
N PHE A 211 21.81 -12.06 17.18
CA PHE A 211 22.32 -11.77 15.83
C PHE A 211 22.16 -10.29 15.49
N PHE A 212 20.96 -9.73 15.73
CA PHE A 212 20.73 -8.29 15.45
C PHE A 212 21.61 -7.35 16.28
N ALA A 213 21.99 -7.76 17.48
CA ALA A 213 22.91 -6.96 18.31
C ALA A 213 24.32 -6.86 17.70
N LEU A 214 24.71 -7.84 16.89
CA LEU A 214 26.02 -7.90 16.22
C LEU A 214 26.02 -7.23 14.85
N LEU A 215 24.86 -7.17 14.18
CA LEU A 215 24.79 -6.63 12.84
C LEU A 215 24.97 -5.11 12.82
N ARG A 216 25.86 -4.67 11.95
CA ARG A 216 26.04 -3.25 11.59
C ARG A 216 26.18 -3.18 10.09
N PRO A 217 25.30 -2.45 9.40
CA PRO A 217 25.43 -2.23 7.96
C PRO A 217 26.76 -1.55 7.63
N SER A 218 27.49 -2.10 6.70
CA SER A 218 28.66 -1.45 6.09
C SER A 218 28.23 -0.40 5.08
N ILE A 219 27.08 -0.66 4.41
CA ILE A 219 26.47 0.23 3.42
C ILE A 219 24.96 0.19 3.61
N THR A 220 24.31 1.34 3.52
CA THR A 220 22.85 1.47 3.55
C THR A 220 22.36 2.18 2.29
N VAL A 221 21.49 1.53 1.52
CA VAL A 221 20.91 2.08 0.28
C VAL A 221 19.43 1.72 0.19
N PRO A 222 18.51 2.70 0.12
CA PRO A 222 17.08 2.46 0.08
C PRO A 222 16.56 2.11 -1.34
N ASP A 223 17.27 1.21 -2.03
CA ASP A 223 16.89 0.67 -3.34
C ASP A 223 17.47 -0.73 -3.51
N LEU A 224 16.59 -1.74 -3.52
CA LEU A 224 17.00 -3.15 -3.60
C LEU A 224 17.68 -3.51 -4.93
N ARG A 225 17.45 -2.76 -6.00
CA ARG A 225 18.10 -2.97 -7.31
C ARG A 225 19.59 -2.57 -7.23
N ILE A 226 19.90 -1.55 -6.43
CA ILE A 226 21.30 -1.16 -6.17
C ILE A 226 21.97 -2.21 -5.30
N LEU A 227 21.28 -2.72 -4.27
CA LEU A 227 21.80 -3.81 -3.44
C LEU A 227 22.10 -5.07 -4.30
N GLU A 228 21.19 -5.46 -5.18
CA GLU A 228 21.39 -6.60 -6.09
C GLU A 228 22.65 -6.37 -6.96
N ARG A 229 22.82 -5.17 -7.51
CA ARG A 229 23.98 -4.84 -8.29
C ARG A 229 25.28 -4.89 -7.48
N MET A 230 25.27 -4.42 -6.23
CA MET A 230 26.43 -4.49 -5.33
C MET A 230 26.83 -5.93 -5.03
N ILE A 231 25.86 -6.83 -4.80
CA ILE A 231 26.14 -8.25 -4.61
C ILE A 231 26.85 -8.84 -5.84
N ARG A 232 26.40 -8.51 -7.05
CA ARG A 232 27.07 -8.92 -8.30
C ARG A 232 28.49 -8.40 -8.43
N GLU A 233 28.78 -7.23 -7.88
CA GLU A 233 30.14 -6.67 -7.82
C GLU A 233 30.94 -7.22 -6.62
N ASN A 234 30.49 -8.34 -6.04
CA ASN A 234 31.14 -9.04 -4.92
C ASN A 234 31.26 -8.22 -3.63
N ILE A 235 30.28 -7.39 -3.35
CA ILE A 235 30.22 -6.56 -2.14
C ILE A 235 29.24 -7.20 -1.13
N GLY A 236 29.76 -7.97 -0.15
CA GLY A 236 29.03 -8.40 1.04
C GLY A 236 27.85 -9.32 0.84
N TRP A 237 26.87 -9.20 1.73
CA TRP A 237 25.63 -9.96 1.75
C TRP A 237 24.44 -9.09 2.12
N THR A 238 23.24 -9.55 1.80
CA THR A 238 21.99 -8.88 2.13
C THR A 238 20.81 -9.84 2.17
N VAL A 239 19.62 -9.33 2.52
CA VAL A 239 18.34 -10.01 2.35
C VAL A 239 17.52 -9.24 1.33
N MET A 240 16.98 -9.93 0.34
CA MET A 240 16.13 -9.33 -0.69
C MET A 240 15.08 -10.30 -1.23
N PRO A 241 14.06 -9.81 -1.94
CA PRO A 241 13.10 -10.66 -2.62
C PRO A 241 13.75 -11.55 -3.69
N GLU A 242 13.42 -12.84 -3.70
CA GLU A 242 13.95 -13.83 -4.63
C GLU A 242 13.81 -13.42 -6.09
N TYR A 243 12.69 -12.77 -6.47
CA TYR A 243 12.43 -12.37 -7.86
C TYR A 243 13.42 -11.34 -8.40
N LEU A 244 14.13 -10.59 -7.53
CA LEU A 244 15.14 -9.61 -7.96
C LEU A 244 16.45 -10.27 -8.37
N CYS A 245 16.82 -11.38 -7.75
CA CYS A 245 18.09 -12.06 -7.96
C CYS A 245 17.96 -13.41 -8.69
N ALA A 246 16.74 -13.84 -9.02
CA ALA A 246 16.50 -15.14 -9.66
C ALA A 246 17.32 -15.33 -10.95
N GLN A 247 17.45 -14.30 -11.78
CA GLN A 247 18.27 -14.36 -13.01
C GLN A 247 19.77 -14.44 -12.73
N SER A 248 20.22 -13.76 -11.66
CA SER A 248 21.62 -13.74 -11.26
C SER A 248 22.05 -15.07 -10.66
N ILE A 249 21.18 -15.70 -9.87
CA ILE A 249 21.43 -17.03 -9.27
C ILE A 249 21.43 -18.11 -10.35
N ALA A 250 20.59 -18.02 -11.38
CA ALA A 250 20.54 -18.99 -12.48
C ALA A 250 21.71 -18.87 -13.46
N GLY A 251 22.41 -17.75 -13.48
CA GLY A 251 23.56 -17.49 -14.37
C GLY A 251 24.94 -17.76 -13.77
N GLY A 252 25.01 -18.21 -12.52
CA GLY A 252 26.26 -18.51 -11.80
C GLY A 252 26.79 -17.33 -11.03
#